data_dee95c4014d4767be4b4404dcf8b1455
#
_entry.id   dee95c4014d4767be4b4404dcf8b1455
#
_cell.length_a   1.000
_cell.length_b   1.000
_cell.length_c   1.000
_cell.angle_alpha   90.00
_cell.angle_beta   90.00
_cell.angle_gamma   90.00
#
_symmetry.space_group_name_H-M   'P 1'
#
loop_
_entity.id
_entity.type
_entity.pdbx_description
1 polymer ?
#
loop_
_entity_poly.entity_id
_entity_poly.type
_entity_poly.pdbx_seq_one_letter_code
_entity_poly.pdbx_strand_id
1 'polypeptide(L)'
;MKTQKVWLITGASRGFGLEIARAALAAGDRVVGTVRSNPEQLTTALQNHPDLHVVQMDVTQEDQVQAAVRQGIARFERVDILVNNAGYGMVTAIEEATDAEVRKQYDTNVFGLLNVTRAVLPYLRQRKSGRVINISSLFGHDVVPGWGLYGSTKFAVEGISKGLAAELTPLGIHVTAVAPGLFTTDFLSTESYVAAKTIIADYQATVGPIRSGADALHGNQPGDPKKFAQVILQLANTERPPLHLLVGKDAIAMCQSNAAKLAQEIEAWLLVATSTDHDQRITASIIA
;
A
#
# COMPACT_ATOMS: atom_id res chain seq x y z
N MET A 1 -20.52 -7.37 24.01
CA MET A 1 -19.92 -6.06 23.70
C MET A 1 -18.90 -6.25 22.58
N LYS A 2 -18.90 -5.40 21.56
CA LYS A 2 -17.89 -5.46 20.48
C LYS A 2 -16.51 -5.13 21.09
N THR A 3 -15.54 -6.01 20.92
CA THR A 3 -14.18 -5.76 21.41
C THR A 3 -13.57 -4.62 20.64
N GLN A 4 -13.16 -3.55 21.32
CA GLN A 4 -12.45 -2.40 20.75
C GLN A 4 -11.12 -2.86 20.15
N LYS A 5 -10.87 -2.55 18.87
CA LYS A 5 -9.63 -2.91 18.18
C LYS A 5 -8.60 -1.79 18.26
N VAL A 6 -7.34 -2.15 18.16
CA VAL A 6 -6.22 -1.19 18.12
C VAL A 6 -5.60 -1.23 16.72
N TRP A 7 -5.61 -0.09 16.05
CA TRP A 7 -5.05 0.11 14.73
C TRP A 7 -3.68 0.78 14.83
N LEU A 8 -2.72 0.33 14.07
CA LEU A 8 -1.49 1.05 13.78
C LEU A 8 -1.51 1.45 12.31
N ILE A 9 -1.52 2.77 12.04
CA ILE A 9 -1.67 3.33 10.70
C ILE A 9 -0.46 4.19 10.38
N THR A 10 0.29 3.84 9.32
CA THR A 10 1.43 4.62 8.88
C THR A 10 1.03 5.71 7.89
N GLY A 11 1.68 6.88 7.96
CA GLY A 11 1.36 8.02 7.10
C GLY A 11 -0.04 8.56 7.33
N ALA A 12 -0.43 8.73 8.60
CA ALA A 12 -1.80 9.10 9.00
C ALA A 12 -2.08 10.62 8.92
N SER A 13 -1.11 11.47 8.52
CA SER A 13 -1.29 12.93 8.55
C SER A 13 -2.29 13.47 7.53
N ARG A 14 -2.55 12.76 6.44
CA ARG A 14 -3.43 13.19 5.33
C ARG A 14 -3.96 12.00 4.52
N GLY A 15 -4.80 12.29 3.52
CA GLY A 15 -5.30 11.32 2.54
C GLY A 15 -5.94 10.09 3.17
N PHE A 16 -5.65 8.92 2.63
CA PHE A 16 -6.23 7.66 3.11
C PHE A 16 -5.92 7.38 4.58
N GLY A 17 -4.67 7.62 5.02
CA GLY A 17 -4.29 7.36 6.41
C GLY A 17 -5.11 8.16 7.41
N LEU A 18 -5.37 9.44 7.13
CA LEU A 18 -6.21 10.31 7.96
C LEU A 18 -7.68 9.83 7.99
N GLU A 19 -8.24 9.53 6.81
CA GLU A 19 -9.65 9.10 6.74
C GLU A 19 -9.87 7.71 7.35
N ILE A 20 -8.91 6.79 7.23
CA ILE A 20 -8.95 5.49 7.93
C ILE A 20 -8.88 5.70 9.44
N ALA A 21 -7.98 6.56 9.93
CA ALA A 21 -7.87 6.87 11.35
C ALA A 21 -9.17 7.46 11.89
N ARG A 22 -9.77 8.42 11.17
CA ARG A 22 -11.07 9.02 11.49
C ARG A 22 -12.18 7.98 11.57
N ALA A 23 -12.27 7.10 10.57
CA ALA A 23 -13.29 6.06 10.52
C ALA A 23 -13.14 5.04 11.65
N ALA A 24 -11.91 4.64 11.97
CA ALA A 24 -11.63 3.70 13.07
C ALA A 24 -12.03 4.30 14.43
N LEU A 25 -11.66 5.56 14.69
CA LEU A 25 -12.05 6.28 15.92
C LEU A 25 -13.58 6.43 16.02
N ALA A 26 -14.24 6.81 14.92
CA ALA A 26 -15.69 6.93 14.87
C ALA A 26 -16.42 5.59 15.10
N ALA A 27 -15.78 4.46 14.78
CA ALA A 27 -16.30 3.11 15.07
C ALA A 27 -16.07 2.67 16.53
N GLY A 28 -15.44 3.51 17.35
CA GLY A 28 -15.10 3.25 18.75
C GLY A 28 -13.81 2.45 18.93
N ASP A 29 -12.98 2.32 17.89
CA ASP A 29 -11.68 1.66 17.96
C ASP A 29 -10.58 2.65 18.40
N ARG A 30 -9.40 2.15 18.75
CA ARG A 30 -8.21 2.92 19.15
C ARG A 30 -7.23 3.02 17.97
N VAL A 31 -6.54 4.15 17.86
CA VAL A 31 -5.61 4.40 16.75
C VAL A 31 -4.25 4.86 17.26
N VAL A 32 -3.21 4.16 16.83
CA VAL A 32 -1.83 4.64 16.82
C VAL A 32 -1.57 5.17 15.41
N GLY A 33 -1.64 6.49 15.26
CA GLY A 33 -1.38 7.17 13.99
C GLY A 33 0.07 7.61 13.92
N THR A 34 0.81 7.19 12.88
CA THR A 34 2.20 7.63 12.73
C THR A 34 2.35 8.66 11.64
N VAL A 35 3.18 9.65 11.88
CA VAL A 35 3.47 10.76 10.96
C VAL A 35 4.98 11.00 10.90
N ARG A 36 5.50 11.40 9.74
CA ARG A 36 6.92 11.69 9.59
C ARG A 36 7.31 13.01 10.26
N SER A 37 6.40 13.97 10.27
CA SER A 37 6.60 15.30 10.86
C SER A 37 5.28 15.86 11.35
N ASN A 38 5.32 16.90 12.18
CA ASN A 38 4.14 17.66 12.65
C ASN A 38 3.04 16.79 13.29
N PRO A 39 3.32 16.05 14.38
CA PRO A 39 2.34 15.18 15.05
C PRO A 39 1.09 15.95 15.53
N GLU A 40 1.24 17.23 15.88
CA GLU A 40 0.15 18.11 16.31
C GLU A 40 -0.93 18.32 15.23
N GLN A 41 -0.51 18.31 13.95
CA GLN A 41 -1.44 18.42 12.83
C GLN A 41 -2.46 17.28 12.82
N LEU A 42 -2.01 16.03 13.00
CA LEU A 42 -2.89 14.87 13.07
C LEU A 42 -3.79 14.92 14.31
N THR A 43 -3.21 15.28 15.45
CA THR A 43 -3.93 15.40 16.72
C THR A 43 -5.08 16.42 16.61
N THR A 44 -4.81 17.58 16.01
CA THR A 44 -5.82 18.63 15.77
C THR A 44 -6.87 18.18 14.75
N ALA A 45 -6.46 17.57 13.63
CA ALA A 45 -7.35 17.10 12.57
C ALA A 45 -8.34 16.03 13.08
N LEU A 46 -7.97 15.27 14.11
CA LEU A 46 -8.79 14.26 14.78
C LEU A 46 -9.32 14.76 16.15
N GLN A 47 -9.38 16.08 16.36
CA GLN A 47 -10.03 16.75 17.49
C GLN A 47 -9.55 16.30 18.86
N ASN A 48 -8.25 15.99 19.01
CA ASN A 48 -7.64 15.51 20.26
C ASN A 48 -8.37 14.27 20.82
N HIS A 49 -8.79 13.35 19.94
CA HIS A 49 -9.59 12.19 20.35
C HIS A 49 -8.86 11.37 21.42
N PRO A 50 -9.51 10.96 22.55
CA PRO A 50 -8.86 10.27 23.67
C PRO A 50 -8.29 8.89 23.30
N ASP A 51 -8.86 8.21 22.31
CA ASP A 51 -8.42 6.92 21.79
C ASP A 51 -7.40 7.05 20.63
N LEU A 52 -6.89 8.26 20.39
CA LEU A 52 -5.80 8.52 19.45
C LEU A 52 -4.46 8.63 20.19
N HIS A 53 -3.45 7.93 19.68
CA HIS A 53 -2.05 8.12 20.07
C HIS A 53 -1.23 8.44 18.84
N VAL A 54 -0.67 9.65 18.76
CA VAL A 54 0.14 10.09 17.61
C VAL A 54 1.62 9.89 17.92
N VAL A 55 2.34 9.26 17.00
CA VAL A 55 3.78 9.00 17.13
C VAL A 55 4.51 9.51 15.90
N GLN A 56 5.60 10.24 16.11
CA GLN A 56 6.48 10.62 15.01
C GLN A 56 7.35 9.42 14.62
N MET A 57 7.34 9.07 13.33
CA MET A 57 8.05 7.92 12.79
C MET A 57 8.34 8.08 11.30
N ASP A 58 9.58 7.98 10.91
CA ASP A 58 9.97 7.73 9.53
C ASP A 58 10.09 6.22 9.31
N VAL A 59 9.29 5.67 8.39
CA VAL A 59 9.28 4.23 8.09
C VAL A 59 10.60 3.70 7.54
N THR A 60 11.46 4.58 7.01
CA THR A 60 12.79 4.22 6.51
C THR A 60 13.83 4.05 7.62
N GLN A 61 13.53 4.47 8.85
CA GLN A 61 14.41 4.41 10.00
C GLN A 61 13.95 3.30 10.96
N GLU A 62 14.64 2.16 10.93
CA GLU A 62 14.24 0.96 11.68
C GLU A 62 14.12 1.22 13.19
N ASP A 63 15.06 1.98 13.77
CA ASP A 63 15.02 2.33 15.19
C ASP A 63 13.79 3.16 15.58
N GLN A 64 13.39 4.12 14.72
CA GLN A 64 12.17 4.89 14.93
C GLN A 64 10.92 4.00 14.84
N VAL A 65 10.91 3.06 13.87
CA VAL A 65 9.82 2.11 13.71
C VAL A 65 9.66 1.25 14.95
N GLN A 66 10.76 0.67 15.45
CA GLN A 66 10.75 -0.13 16.67
C GLN A 66 10.28 0.68 17.89
N ALA A 67 10.73 1.92 18.02
CA ALA A 67 10.32 2.80 19.11
C ALA A 67 8.83 3.15 19.03
N ALA A 68 8.31 3.46 17.84
CA ALA A 68 6.91 3.81 17.62
C ALA A 68 5.96 2.64 17.93
N VAL A 69 6.32 1.43 17.49
CA VAL A 69 5.54 0.22 17.80
C VAL A 69 5.51 -0.02 19.31
N ARG A 70 6.67 0.07 20.01
CA ARG A 70 6.70 -0.05 21.47
C ARG A 70 5.84 1.00 22.18
N GLN A 71 5.83 2.26 21.72
CA GLN A 71 4.98 3.31 22.28
C GLN A 71 3.49 2.98 22.09
N GLY A 72 3.08 2.51 20.90
CA GLY A 72 1.71 2.08 20.65
C GLY A 72 1.28 0.92 21.55
N ILE A 73 2.14 -0.09 21.72
CA ILE A 73 1.90 -1.21 22.65
C ILE A 73 1.83 -0.73 24.10
N ALA A 74 2.73 0.14 24.54
CA ALA A 74 2.71 0.69 25.90
C ALA A 74 1.42 1.48 26.16
N ARG A 75 0.87 2.17 25.15
CA ARG A 75 -0.35 2.98 25.30
C ARG A 75 -1.64 2.16 25.31
N PHE A 76 -1.73 1.10 24.46
CA PHE A 76 -2.97 0.36 24.24
C PHE A 76 -2.85 -1.15 24.49
N GLU A 77 -1.68 -1.62 24.95
CA GLU A 77 -1.36 -3.01 25.31
C GLU A 77 -1.38 -4.02 24.15
N ARG A 78 -1.79 -3.59 22.97
CA ARG A 78 -1.96 -4.45 21.76
C ARG A 78 -1.96 -3.66 20.45
N VAL A 79 -1.76 -4.39 19.37
CA VAL A 79 -2.14 -4.00 18.01
C VAL A 79 -2.94 -5.15 17.42
N ASP A 80 -4.05 -4.85 16.75
CA ASP A 80 -4.90 -5.83 16.08
C ASP A 80 -4.84 -5.70 14.56
N ILE A 81 -4.66 -4.46 14.08
CA ILE A 81 -4.68 -4.13 12.67
C ILE A 81 -3.50 -3.22 12.37
N LEU A 82 -2.65 -3.66 11.46
CA LEU A 82 -1.60 -2.85 10.85
C LEU A 82 -2.10 -2.35 9.48
N VAL A 83 -2.03 -1.04 9.25
CA VAL A 83 -2.25 -0.43 7.93
C VAL A 83 -0.95 0.21 7.46
N ASN A 84 -0.28 -0.44 6.53
CA ASN A 84 0.88 0.08 5.83
C ASN A 84 0.39 1.02 4.72
N ASN A 85 0.24 2.30 5.06
CA ASN A 85 -0.27 3.33 4.13
C ASN A 85 0.81 4.33 3.73
N ALA A 86 1.87 4.50 4.50
CA ALA A 86 2.95 5.43 4.16
C ALA A 86 3.56 5.13 2.79
N GLY A 87 3.62 6.14 1.94
CA GLY A 87 4.15 6.03 0.58
C GLY A 87 3.94 7.32 -0.20
N TYR A 88 4.61 7.44 -1.33
CA TYR A 88 4.48 8.56 -2.26
C TYR A 88 4.67 8.10 -3.70
N GLY A 89 4.22 8.92 -4.65
CA GLY A 89 4.32 8.68 -6.08
C GLY A 89 5.48 9.43 -6.73
N MET A 90 5.98 8.88 -7.84
CA MET A 90 6.92 9.56 -8.73
C MET A 90 6.47 9.35 -10.18
N VAL A 91 6.33 10.43 -10.93
CA VAL A 91 6.04 10.38 -12.38
C VAL A 91 7.27 10.83 -13.15
N THR A 92 7.83 9.87 -13.87
CA THR A 92 9.06 10.06 -14.65
C THR A 92 9.20 8.95 -15.69
N ALA A 93 9.87 9.20 -16.80
CA ALA A 93 10.43 8.10 -17.57
C ALA A 93 11.51 7.41 -16.74
N ILE A 94 11.69 6.10 -16.92
CA ILE A 94 12.64 5.32 -16.13
C ILE A 94 14.07 5.88 -16.25
N GLU A 95 14.46 6.30 -17.46
CA GLU A 95 15.78 6.86 -17.75
C GLU A 95 16.02 8.26 -17.13
N GLU A 96 14.97 9.00 -16.85
CA GLU A 96 15.06 10.35 -16.28
C GLU A 96 15.34 10.37 -14.78
N ALA A 97 15.01 9.28 -14.08
CA ALA A 97 15.18 9.18 -12.63
C ALA A 97 16.64 8.91 -12.28
N THR A 98 17.15 9.61 -11.29
CA THR A 98 18.45 9.32 -10.68
C THR A 98 18.38 8.08 -9.79
N ASP A 99 19.51 7.37 -9.60
CA ASP A 99 19.62 6.24 -8.67
C ASP A 99 19.12 6.62 -7.25
N ALA A 100 19.48 7.82 -6.77
CA ALA A 100 19.06 8.30 -5.45
C ALA A 100 17.53 8.49 -5.34
N GLU A 101 16.85 8.96 -6.38
CA GLU A 101 15.39 9.11 -6.40
C GLU A 101 14.70 7.75 -6.41
N VAL A 102 15.21 6.81 -7.21
CA VAL A 102 14.68 5.44 -7.24
C VAL A 102 14.83 4.77 -5.88
N ARG A 103 16.03 4.79 -5.29
CA ARG A 103 16.28 4.21 -3.95
C ARG A 103 15.35 4.81 -2.91
N LYS A 104 15.24 6.13 -2.85
CA LYS A 104 14.37 6.82 -1.89
C LYS A 104 12.91 6.38 -2.00
N GLN A 105 12.41 6.13 -3.22
CA GLN A 105 11.05 5.65 -3.41
C GLN A 105 10.89 4.21 -2.90
N TYR A 106 11.85 3.34 -3.20
CA TYR A 106 11.87 1.97 -2.69
C TYR A 106 12.04 1.92 -1.17
N ASP A 107 12.92 2.77 -0.61
CA ASP A 107 13.12 2.87 0.84
C ASP A 107 11.82 3.17 1.58
N THR A 108 10.99 4.06 1.04
CA THR A 108 9.71 4.40 1.66
C THR A 108 8.64 3.35 1.37
N ASN A 109 8.40 3.05 0.08
CA ASN A 109 7.22 2.29 -0.35
C ASN A 109 7.35 0.78 -0.12
N VAL A 110 8.59 0.25 -0.11
CA VAL A 110 8.88 -1.18 0.00
C VAL A 110 9.58 -1.50 1.31
N PHE A 111 10.79 -0.96 1.53
CA PHE A 111 11.56 -1.29 2.72
C PHE A 111 10.92 -0.73 3.99
N GLY A 112 10.33 0.46 3.93
CA GLY A 112 9.56 1.05 5.04
C GLY A 112 8.36 0.19 5.45
N LEU A 113 7.60 -0.33 4.48
CA LEU A 113 6.53 -1.29 4.72
C LEU A 113 7.05 -2.55 5.42
N LEU A 114 8.17 -3.10 4.96
CA LEU A 114 8.79 -4.28 5.56
C LEU A 114 9.27 -4.00 6.99
N ASN A 115 9.90 -2.83 7.26
CA ASN A 115 10.34 -2.44 8.59
C ASN A 115 9.18 -2.44 9.58
N VAL A 116 8.07 -1.77 9.22
CA VAL A 116 6.89 -1.69 10.09
C VAL A 116 6.24 -3.06 10.28
N THR A 117 6.11 -3.83 9.19
CA THR A 117 5.52 -5.18 9.25
C THR A 117 6.33 -6.07 10.19
N ARG A 118 7.65 -6.13 10.04
CA ARG A 118 8.55 -6.92 10.91
C ARG A 118 8.46 -6.50 12.37
N ALA A 119 8.33 -5.21 12.64
CA ALA A 119 8.20 -4.70 14.01
C ALA A 119 6.87 -5.08 14.70
N VAL A 120 5.77 -5.17 13.92
CA VAL A 120 4.43 -5.47 14.43
C VAL A 120 4.15 -6.98 14.52
N LEU A 121 4.67 -7.78 13.58
CA LEU A 121 4.39 -9.20 13.47
C LEU A 121 4.62 -10.03 14.76
N PRO A 122 5.65 -9.80 15.58
CA PRO A 122 5.83 -10.54 16.83
C PRO A 122 4.61 -10.46 17.75
N TYR A 123 3.97 -9.28 17.84
CA TYR A 123 2.78 -9.06 18.68
C TYR A 123 1.54 -9.77 18.10
N LEU A 124 1.33 -9.70 16.79
CA LEU A 124 0.23 -10.39 16.12
C LEU A 124 0.38 -11.91 16.23
N ARG A 125 1.59 -12.42 16.03
CA ARG A 125 1.92 -13.84 16.10
C ARG A 125 1.74 -14.41 17.51
N GLN A 126 2.17 -13.68 18.56
CA GLN A 126 1.96 -14.08 19.93
C GLN A 126 0.47 -14.24 20.27
N ARG A 127 -0.38 -13.42 19.67
CA ARG A 127 -1.84 -13.45 19.87
C ARG A 127 -2.55 -14.45 18.97
N LYS A 128 -1.87 -14.99 17.94
CA LYS A 128 -2.44 -15.84 16.88
C LYS A 128 -3.68 -15.17 16.24
N SER A 129 -3.66 -13.87 16.08
CA SER A 129 -4.76 -13.09 15.55
C SER A 129 -4.25 -11.71 15.09
N GLY A 130 -4.70 -11.26 13.96
CA GLY A 130 -4.40 -9.91 13.48
C GLY A 130 -4.70 -9.72 12.00
N ARG A 131 -4.53 -8.48 11.56
CA ARG A 131 -4.69 -8.10 10.17
C ARG A 131 -3.56 -7.19 9.73
N VAL A 132 -3.01 -7.46 8.56
CA VAL A 132 -2.05 -6.60 7.87
C VAL A 132 -2.71 -6.12 6.59
N ILE A 133 -2.92 -4.82 6.47
CA ILE A 133 -3.52 -4.17 5.31
C ILE A 133 -2.44 -3.33 4.65
N ASN A 134 -2.00 -3.75 3.46
CA ASN A 134 -0.98 -3.07 2.68
C ASN A 134 -1.65 -2.23 1.60
N ILE A 135 -1.46 -0.91 1.63
CA ILE A 135 -2.00 -0.02 0.58
C ILE A 135 -1.10 -0.11 -0.65
N SER A 136 -1.60 -0.88 -1.62
CA SER A 136 -1.04 -1.02 -2.96
C SER A 136 -1.53 0.10 -3.88
N SER A 137 -1.83 -0.20 -5.14
CA SER A 137 -2.36 0.71 -6.16
C SER A 137 -2.88 -0.11 -7.33
N LEU A 138 -3.74 0.47 -8.17
CA LEU A 138 -4.00 -0.04 -9.52
C LEU A 138 -2.69 -0.26 -10.29
N PHE A 139 -1.66 0.59 -10.02
CA PHE A 139 -0.32 0.43 -10.60
C PHE A 139 0.52 -0.71 -9.98
N GLY A 140 -0.02 -1.48 -9.06
CA GLY A 140 0.53 -2.77 -8.64
C GLY A 140 0.09 -3.95 -9.52
N HIS A 141 -0.76 -3.69 -10.52
CA HIS A 141 -1.28 -4.71 -11.44
C HIS A 141 -1.02 -4.40 -12.92
N ASP A 142 -0.89 -3.12 -13.28
CA ASP A 142 -0.50 -2.64 -14.61
C ASP A 142 0.08 -1.23 -14.47
N VAL A 143 0.80 -0.75 -15.49
CA VAL A 143 1.40 0.58 -15.46
C VAL A 143 1.15 1.32 -16.79
N VAL A 144 1.13 2.64 -16.72
CA VAL A 144 1.13 3.52 -17.90
C VAL A 144 2.44 4.29 -17.95
N PRO A 145 2.80 4.90 -19.11
CA PRO A 145 4.02 5.71 -19.23
C PRO A 145 4.15 6.71 -18.05
N GLY A 146 5.35 6.86 -17.54
CA GLY A 146 5.66 7.74 -16.42
C GLY A 146 5.40 7.16 -15.02
N TRP A 147 4.61 6.13 -14.86
CA TRP A 147 4.33 5.48 -13.59
C TRP A 147 5.11 4.18 -13.34
N GLY A 148 6.05 3.82 -14.22
CA GLY A 148 6.78 2.55 -14.15
C GLY A 148 7.55 2.35 -12.85
N LEU A 149 8.29 3.36 -12.37
CA LEU A 149 9.07 3.26 -11.11
C LEU A 149 8.16 3.21 -9.87
N TYR A 150 7.13 4.03 -9.80
CA TYR A 150 6.14 3.92 -8.73
C TYR A 150 5.41 2.56 -8.77
N GLY A 151 4.93 2.18 -9.95
CA GLY A 151 4.26 0.90 -10.17
C GLY A 151 5.12 -0.28 -9.70
N SER A 152 6.41 -0.30 -10.05
CA SER A 152 7.31 -1.38 -9.61
C SER A 152 7.36 -1.54 -8.08
N THR A 153 7.27 -0.44 -7.32
CA THR A 153 7.16 -0.53 -5.85
C THR A 153 5.83 -1.16 -5.42
N LYS A 154 4.75 -0.90 -6.16
CA LYS A 154 3.43 -1.46 -5.84
C LYS A 154 3.30 -2.92 -6.29
N PHE A 155 3.94 -3.32 -7.40
CA PHE A 155 4.13 -4.74 -7.72
C PHE A 155 4.91 -5.48 -6.62
N ALA A 156 5.95 -4.86 -6.06
CA ALA A 156 6.67 -5.42 -4.91
C ALA A 156 5.75 -5.59 -3.69
N VAL A 157 4.89 -4.61 -3.40
CA VAL A 157 3.90 -4.70 -2.30
C VAL A 157 2.90 -5.84 -2.53
N GLU A 158 2.43 -6.07 -3.78
CA GLU A 158 1.57 -7.20 -4.12
C GLU A 158 2.29 -8.54 -3.88
N GLY A 159 3.54 -8.68 -4.34
CA GLY A 159 4.35 -9.89 -4.13
C GLY A 159 4.62 -10.16 -2.66
N ILE A 160 5.02 -9.13 -1.90
CA ILE A 160 5.23 -9.22 -0.44
C ILE A 160 3.94 -9.64 0.27
N SER A 161 2.80 -9.07 -0.12
CA SER A 161 1.51 -9.41 0.50
C SER A 161 1.11 -10.86 0.26
N LYS A 162 1.38 -11.40 -0.93
CA LYS A 162 1.18 -12.83 -1.24
C LYS A 162 2.04 -13.74 -0.36
N GLY A 163 3.34 -13.43 -0.26
CA GLY A 163 4.26 -14.19 0.61
C GLY A 163 3.82 -14.17 2.06
N LEU A 164 3.56 -12.97 2.60
CA LEU A 164 3.07 -12.82 3.97
C LEU A 164 1.74 -13.56 4.22
N ALA A 165 0.81 -13.54 3.27
CA ALA A 165 -0.46 -14.27 3.44
C ALA A 165 -0.25 -15.77 3.54
N ALA A 166 0.62 -16.36 2.71
CA ALA A 166 0.96 -17.77 2.76
C ALA A 166 1.60 -18.15 4.09
N GLU A 167 2.50 -17.31 4.62
CA GLU A 167 3.21 -17.57 5.87
C GLU A 167 2.33 -17.36 7.11
N LEU A 168 1.42 -16.38 7.09
CA LEU A 168 0.73 -15.89 8.29
C LEU A 168 -0.68 -16.44 8.47
N THR A 169 -1.34 -16.89 7.39
CA THR A 169 -2.70 -17.48 7.47
C THR A 169 -2.77 -18.65 8.46
N PRO A 170 -1.81 -19.60 8.49
CA PRO A 170 -1.81 -20.69 9.47
C PRO A 170 -1.65 -20.19 10.93
N LEU A 171 -1.18 -18.96 11.11
CA LEU A 171 -1.01 -18.32 12.42
C LEU A 171 -2.22 -17.46 12.85
N GLY A 172 -3.32 -17.50 12.07
CA GLY A 172 -4.52 -16.70 12.34
C GLY A 172 -4.37 -15.20 12.01
N ILE A 173 -3.39 -14.84 11.19
CA ILE A 173 -3.15 -13.46 10.76
C ILE A 173 -3.49 -13.34 9.28
N HIS A 174 -4.41 -12.45 8.94
CA HIS A 174 -4.83 -12.21 7.56
C HIS A 174 -4.08 -11.04 6.95
N VAL A 175 -3.69 -11.18 5.69
CA VAL A 175 -3.02 -10.13 4.92
C VAL A 175 -3.89 -9.77 3.72
N THR A 176 -4.08 -8.47 3.48
CA THR A 176 -4.76 -7.96 2.28
C THR A 176 -3.93 -6.86 1.65
N ALA A 177 -3.62 -7.01 0.37
CA ALA A 177 -3.18 -5.92 -0.49
C ALA A 177 -4.42 -5.20 -1.01
N VAL A 178 -4.56 -3.92 -0.69
CA VAL A 178 -5.65 -3.08 -1.16
C VAL A 178 -5.12 -2.20 -2.28
N ALA A 179 -5.66 -2.33 -3.47
CA ALA A 179 -5.25 -1.60 -4.67
C ALA A 179 -6.31 -0.56 -5.06
N PRO A 180 -6.20 0.68 -4.56
CA PRO A 180 -7.08 1.76 -4.96
C PRO A 180 -6.78 2.22 -6.40
N GLY A 181 -7.83 2.67 -7.09
CA GLY A 181 -7.74 3.47 -8.29
C GLY A 181 -7.40 4.94 -7.98
N LEU A 182 -7.96 5.85 -8.75
CA LEU A 182 -7.75 7.28 -8.59
C LEU A 182 -8.75 7.86 -7.58
N PHE A 183 -8.24 8.35 -6.46
CA PHE A 183 -9.02 8.93 -5.37
C PHE A 183 -8.63 10.39 -5.10
N THR A 184 -9.61 11.22 -4.73
CA THR A 184 -9.38 12.63 -4.35
C THR A 184 -8.64 12.71 -3.02
N THR A 185 -7.32 12.68 -3.10
CA THR A 185 -6.38 12.83 -1.98
C THR A 185 -5.25 13.76 -2.38
N ASP A 186 -4.44 14.17 -1.41
CA ASP A 186 -3.22 14.96 -1.66
C ASP A 186 -2.11 14.14 -2.34
N PHE A 187 -2.39 12.93 -2.83
CA PHE A 187 -1.37 12.06 -3.43
C PHE A 187 -0.76 12.68 -4.71
N LEU A 188 -1.54 13.43 -5.47
CA LEU A 188 -1.07 14.19 -6.65
C LEU A 188 -0.66 15.63 -6.31
N SER A 189 -0.62 16.03 -5.03
CA SER A 189 -0.05 17.32 -4.63
C SER A 189 1.47 17.31 -4.74
N THR A 190 2.06 18.50 -4.90
CA THR A 190 3.52 18.69 -4.96
C THR A 190 4.28 18.18 -3.72
N GLU A 191 3.58 17.92 -2.62
CA GLU A 191 4.14 17.35 -1.39
C GLU A 191 4.16 15.82 -1.37
N SER A 192 3.32 15.16 -2.17
CA SER A 192 3.19 13.68 -2.22
C SER A 192 3.57 13.10 -3.57
N TYR A 193 3.85 13.94 -4.54
CA TYR A 193 4.20 13.57 -5.88
C TYR A 193 5.52 14.24 -6.24
N VAL A 194 6.47 13.44 -6.67
CA VAL A 194 7.79 13.91 -7.09
C VAL A 194 7.89 13.78 -8.61
N ALA A 195 8.09 14.90 -9.30
CA ALA A 195 8.49 14.90 -10.70
C ALA A 195 10.01 14.75 -10.79
N ALA A 196 10.50 14.03 -11.82
CA ALA A 196 11.93 13.97 -12.08
C ALA A 196 12.48 15.38 -12.37
N LYS A 197 13.72 15.61 -11.92
CA LYS A 197 14.43 16.88 -12.16
C LYS A 197 14.94 16.98 -13.59
N THR A 198 15.27 15.85 -14.20
CA THR A 198 15.73 15.75 -15.59
C THR A 198 14.56 15.40 -16.49
N ILE A 199 14.43 16.10 -17.60
CA ILE A 199 13.42 15.84 -18.65
C ILE A 199 14.16 15.58 -19.94
N ILE A 200 13.93 14.41 -20.53
CA ILE A 200 14.49 14.01 -21.83
C ILE A 200 13.42 14.24 -22.91
N ALA A 201 13.78 15.00 -23.93
CA ALA A 201 12.84 15.43 -24.97
C ALA A 201 12.17 14.24 -25.70
N ASP A 202 12.87 13.14 -25.87
CA ASP A 202 12.38 11.94 -26.56
C ASP A 202 11.17 11.30 -25.86
N TYR A 203 11.01 11.50 -24.53
CA TYR A 203 9.87 11.02 -23.76
C TYR A 203 8.69 12.00 -23.71
N GLN A 204 8.80 13.16 -24.36
CA GLN A 204 7.74 14.17 -24.33
C GLN A 204 6.43 13.66 -24.93
N ALA A 205 6.47 12.81 -25.95
CA ALA A 205 5.27 12.25 -26.56
C ALA A 205 4.56 11.19 -25.71
N THR A 206 5.28 10.50 -24.81
CA THR A 206 4.74 9.40 -23.98
C THR A 206 4.48 9.81 -22.54
N VAL A 207 5.47 10.39 -21.87
CA VAL A 207 5.41 10.78 -20.46
C VAL A 207 4.89 12.21 -20.26
N GLY A 208 5.11 13.09 -21.23
CA GLY A 208 4.67 14.50 -21.18
C GLY A 208 3.19 14.68 -20.87
N PRO A 209 2.26 14.01 -21.60
CA PRO A 209 0.82 14.08 -21.34
C PRO A 209 0.43 13.60 -19.93
N ILE A 210 1.15 12.61 -19.39
CA ILE A 210 0.89 12.09 -18.04
C ILE A 210 1.31 13.11 -16.98
N ARG A 211 2.45 13.79 -17.15
CA ARG A 211 2.88 14.84 -16.24
C ARG A 211 1.86 15.98 -16.17
N SER A 212 1.48 16.52 -17.34
CA SER A 212 0.49 17.61 -17.38
C SER A 212 -0.91 17.16 -16.95
N GLY A 213 -1.28 15.90 -17.21
CA GLY A 213 -2.55 15.31 -16.79
C GLY A 213 -2.64 15.08 -15.27
N ALA A 214 -1.54 14.78 -14.61
CA ALA A 214 -1.52 14.59 -13.15
C ALA A 214 -1.92 15.88 -12.42
N ASP A 215 -1.42 17.04 -12.86
CA ASP A 215 -1.78 18.34 -12.29
C ASP A 215 -3.26 18.68 -12.54
N ALA A 216 -3.77 18.41 -13.73
CA ALA A 216 -5.18 18.64 -14.07
C ALA A 216 -6.16 17.72 -13.34
N LEU A 217 -5.70 16.51 -12.99
CA LEU A 217 -6.50 15.51 -12.28
C LEU A 217 -6.57 15.78 -10.78
N HIS A 218 -5.62 16.53 -10.21
CA HIS A 218 -5.59 16.84 -8.78
C HIS A 218 -6.88 17.53 -8.32
N GLY A 219 -7.53 16.94 -7.31
CA GLY A 219 -8.84 17.40 -6.80
C GLY A 219 -10.06 16.90 -7.57
N ASN A 220 -9.88 16.32 -8.78
CA ASN A 220 -10.96 15.85 -9.67
C ASN A 220 -10.98 14.31 -9.84
N GLN A 221 -10.26 13.57 -9.01
CA GLN A 221 -10.26 12.11 -9.08
C GLN A 221 -11.66 11.56 -8.71
N PRO A 222 -12.10 10.44 -9.32
CA PRO A 222 -13.47 9.92 -9.13
C PRO A 222 -13.72 9.26 -7.77
N GLY A 223 -12.68 8.83 -7.07
CA GLY A 223 -12.80 8.11 -5.81
C GLY A 223 -12.90 9.05 -4.59
N ASP A 224 -13.78 8.69 -3.66
CA ASP A 224 -13.98 9.39 -2.39
C ASP A 224 -13.15 8.70 -1.28
N PRO A 225 -12.15 9.37 -0.66
CA PRO A 225 -11.31 8.77 0.38
C PRO A 225 -12.08 8.42 1.66
N LYS A 226 -13.20 9.08 1.95
CA LYS A 226 -14.07 8.72 3.08
C LYS A 226 -14.77 7.39 2.83
N LYS A 227 -15.26 7.17 1.61
CA LYS A 227 -15.83 5.86 1.22
C LYS A 227 -14.77 4.77 1.20
N PHE A 228 -13.55 5.08 0.74
CA PHE A 228 -12.42 4.17 0.85
C PHE A 228 -12.18 3.74 2.30
N ALA A 229 -12.14 4.68 3.25
CA ALA A 229 -11.97 4.37 4.67
C ALA A 229 -13.07 3.44 5.22
N GLN A 230 -14.31 3.58 4.76
CA GLN A 230 -15.40 2.66 5.13
C GLN A 230 -15.18 1.24 4.57
N VAL A 231 -14.63 1.11 3.37
CA VAL A 231 -14.23 -0.20 2.80
C VAL A 231 -13.12 -0.83 3.65
N ILE A 232 -12.11 -0.07 4.07
CA ILE A 232 -11.06 -0.56 4.96
C ILE A 232 -11.62 -1.00 6.32
N LEU A 233 -12.56 -0.25 6.87
CA LEU A 233 -13.23 -0.60 8.12
C LEU A 233 -14.05 -1.91 7.97
N GLN A 234 -14.76 -2.08 6.86
CA GLN A 234 -15.46 -3.32 6.54
C GLN A 234 -14.49 -4.49 6.38
N LEU A 235 -13.40 -4.31 5.61
CA LEU A 235 -12.35 -5.30 5.43
C LEU A 235 -11.78 -5.78 6.78
N ALA A 236 -11.49 -4.85 7.67
CA ALA A 236 -10.97 -5.12 9.02
C ALA A 236 -11.94 -5.90 9.91
N ASN A 237 -13.23 -5.93 9.57
CA ASN A 237 -14.28 -6.67 10.28
C ASN A 237 -14.71 -7.95 9.56
N THR A 238 -14.21 -8.21 8.34
CA THR A 238 -14.54 -9.40 7.56
C THR A 238 -13.80 -10.60 8.12
N GLU A 239 -14.48 -11.71 8.38
CA GLU A 239 -13.90 -12.92 8.97
C GLU A 239 -12.81 -13.50 8.05
N ARG A 240 -13.11 -13.65 6.78
CA ARG A 240 -12.20 -14.16 5.73
C ARG A 240 -11.99 -13.08 4.67
N PRO A 241 -11.07 -12.13 4.90
CA PRO A 241 -10.81 -11.07 3.94
C PRO A 241 -10.09 -11.62 2.70
N PRO A 242 -10.29 -11.01 1.53
CA PRO A 242 -9.54 -11.38 0.34
C PRO A 242 -8.06 -11.01 0.47
N LEU A 243 -7.19 -11.73 -0.24
CA LEU A 243 -5.79 -11.36 -0.37
C LEU A 243 -5.62 -10.08 -1.21
N HIS A 244 -6.36 -9.95 -2.30
CA HIS A 244 -6.36 -8.78 -3.18
C HIS A 244 -7.72 -8.09 -3.15
N LEU A 245 -7.73 -6.79 -2.87
CA LEU A 245 -8.94 -5.97 -2.88
C LEU A 245 -8.72 -4.75 -3.79
N LEU A 246 -9.27 -4.82 -5.01
CA LEU A 246 -9.30 -3.70 -5.93
C LEU A 246 -10.43 -2.74 -5.54
N VAL A 247 -10.12 -1.45 -5.40
CA VAL A 247 -11.10 -0.45 -4.99
C VAL A 247 -11.17 0.70 -6.00
N GLY A 248 -12.31 0.84 -6.64
CA GLY A 248 -12.57 1.77 -7.74
C GLY A 248 -12.78 1.03 -9.06
N LYS A 249 -13.65 1.57 -9.91
CA LYS A 249 -13.98 0.98 -11.22
C LYS A 249 -12.76 0.95 -12.15
N ASP A 250 -11.92 1.97 -12.07
CA ASP A 250 -10.68 2.13 -12.81
C ASP A 250 -9.65 1.05 -12.43
N ALA A 251 -9.46 0.78 -11.14
CA ALA A 251 -8.58 -0.28 -10.67
C ALA A 251 -9.05 -1.66 -11.15
N ILE A 252 -10.35 -1.94 -11.06
CA ILE A 252 -10.95 -3.20 -11.51
C ILE A 252 -10.75 -3.36 -13.02
N ALA A 253 -11.08 -2.32 -13.81
CA ALA A 253 -10.97 -2.38 -15.26
C ALA A 253 -9.52 -2.56 -15.72
N MET A 254 -8.55 -1.86 -15.11
CA MET A 254 -7.13 -2.00 -15.45
C MET A 254 -6.62 -3.42 -15.15
N CYS A 255 -6.92 -3.95 -13.97
CA CYS A 255 -6.50 -5.29 -13.60
C CYS A 255 -7.12 -6.38 -14.51
N GLN A 256 -8.41 -6.27 -14.86
CA GLN A 256 -9.06 -7.19 -15.79
C GLN A 256 -8.45 -7.12 -17.19
N SER A 257 -8.17 -5.90 -17.69
CA SER A 257 -7.53 -5.69 -18.98
C SER A 257 -6.14 -6.32 -19.02
N ASN A 258 -5.32 -6.09 -17.98
CA ASN A 258 -3.98 -6.66 -17.91
C ASN A 258 -4.01 -8.20 -17.82
N ALA A 259 -4.90 -8.77 -17.04
CA ALA A 259 -5.07 -10.22 -16.95
C ALA A 259 -5.44 -10.84 -18.30
N ALA A 260 -6.32 -10.19 -19.08
CA ALA A 260 -6.69 -10.64 -20.41
C ALA A 260 -5.52 -10.58 -21.41
N LYS A 261 -4.72 -9.49 -21.37
CA LYS A 261 -3.51 -9.37 -22.22
C LYS A 261 -2.50 -10.46 -21.90
N LEU A 262 -2.21 -10.66 -20.60
CA LEU A 262 -1.28 -11.70 -20.17
C LEU A 262 -1.72 -13.11 -20.61
N ALA A 263 -3.03 -13.41 -20.50
CA ALA A 263 -3.57 -14.68 -20.97
C ALA A 263 -3.35 -14.89 -22.48
N GLN A 264 -3.53 -13.85 -23.28
CA GLN A 264 -3.27 -13.88 -24.73
C GLN A 264 -1.78 -14.09 -25.05
N GLU A 265 -0.89 -13.43 -24.32
CA GLU A 265 0.57 -13.59 -24.48
C GLU A 265 1.01 -15.03 -24.11
N ILE A 266 0.49 -15.58 -23.04
CA ILE A 266 0.75 -16.96 -22.62
C ILE A 266 0.30 -17.93 -23.73
N GLU A 267 -0.91 -17.78 -24.26
CA GLU A 267 -1.44 -18.64 -25.31
C GLU A 267 -0.59 -18.54 -26.59
N ALA A 268 -0.22 -17.32 -27.00
CA ALA A 268 0.58 -17.09 -28.20
C ALA A 268 1.97 -17.73 -28.14
N TRP A 269 2.54 -17.88 -26.95
CA TRP A 269 3.88 -18.44 -26.76
C TRP A 269 3.91 -19.82 -26.11
N LEU A 270 2.75 -20.45 -25.89
CA LEU A 270 2.61 -21.70 -25.11
C LEU A 270 3.54 -22.82 -25.57
N LEU A 271 3.56 -23.10 -26.90
CA LEU A 271 4.40 -24.17 -27.45
C LEU A 271 5.90 -23.89 -27.29
N VAL A 272 6.32 -22.63 -27.44
CA VAL A 272 7.72 -22.25 -27.26
C VAL A 272 8.09 -22.30 -25.78
N ALA A 273 7.24 -21.77 -24.90
CA ALA A 273 7.51 -21.75 -23.47
C ALA A 273 7.61 -23.17 -22.88
N THR A 274 6.73 -24.09 -23.29
CA THR A 274 6.71 -25.48 -22.79
C THR A 274 7.78 -26.36 -23.42
N SER A 275 8.40 -25.96 -24.54
CA SER A 275 9.49 -26.72 -25.17
C SER A 275 10.77 -26.79 -24.35
N THR A 276 10.85 -26.06 -23.23
CA THR A 276 11.97 -26.11 -22.28
C THR A 276 11.88 -27.25 -21.28
N ASP A 277 10.75 -27.95 -21.25
CA ASP A 277 10.56 -29.08 -20.33
C ASP A 277 11.36 -30.32 -20.77
N HIS A 278 11.79 -31.12 -19.84
CA HIS A 278 12.47 -32.40 -20.17
C HIS A 278 11.46 -33.44 -20.67
N ASP A 279 11.71 -34.04 -21.81
CA ASP A 279 10.84 -35.05 -22.47
C ASP A 279 10.48 -36.27 -21.58
N GLN A 280 11.28 -36.56 -20.56
CA GLN A 280 11.16 -37.79 -19.73
C GLN A 280 10.99 -37.50 -18.23
N ARG A 281 10.85 -36.25 -17.77
CA ARG A 281 10.61 -35.97 -16.34
C ARG A 281 9.12 -35.78 -16.09
N ILE A 282 8.57 -36.64 -15.23
CA ILE A 282 7.24 -36.41 -14.65
C ILE A 282 7.33 -35.12 -13.85
N THR A 283 6.59 -34.11 -14.25
CA THR A 283 6.46 -32.86 -13.50
C THR A 283 5.82 -33.17 -12.15
N ALA A 284 6.64 -33.40 -11.13
CA ALA A 284 6.13 -33.33 -9.77
C ALA A 284 5.61 -31.90 -9.56
N SER A 285 4.33 -31.79 -9.28
CA SER A 285 3.69 -30.53 -8.94
C SER A 285 4.41 -29.94 -7.71
N ILE A 286 5.33 -29.01 -7.95
CA ILE A 286 6.07 -28.31 -6.88
C ILE A 286 5.19 -27.20 -6.25
N ILE A 287 4.03 -26.91 -6.85
CA ILE A 287 3.12 -25.86 -6.44
C ILE A 287 1.73 -26.49 -6.26
N ALA A 288 1.46 -26.96 -5.08
CA ALA A 288 0.12 -27.30 -4.60
C ALA A 288 -0.33 -26.27 -3.57
#